data_b03681ebd4e6eabe85aca87489d73cd6
#
_entry.id   b03681ebd4e6eabe85aca87489d73cd6
#
_cell.length_a   1.000
_cell.length_b   1.000
_cell.length_c   1.000
_cell.angle_alpha   90.00
_cell.angle_beta   90.00
_cell.angle_gamma   90.00
#
_symmetry.space_group_name_H-M   'P 1'
#
loop_
_entity.id
_entity.type
_entity.pdbx_description
1 polymer ?
#
loop_
_entity_poly.entity_id
_entity_poly.type
_entity_poly.pdbx_seq_one_letter_code
_entity_poly.pdbx_strand_id
1 'polypeptide(L)'
;MVRRISVGHTPDADDAFMFYAIANNKVTLDGVHIEHVVEDIERLNRMAINGELDVTAVSAHAYVYTKDYLILKSGASFGLSYGPILVSRGDNNHKDILARLEEGRCTIAVPGRLTTAYLLLMLALK
;
A
#
# COMPACT_ATOMS: atom_id res chain seq x y z
N MET A 1 18.39 27.38 6.56
CA MET A 1 18.66 26.17 5.76
C MET A 1 17.33 25.43 5.63
N VAL A 2 16.82 25.16 4.43
CA VAL A 2 15.56 24.44 4.23
C VAL A 2 15.86 22.95 4.24
N ARG A 3 15.19 22.19 5.10
CA ARG A 3 15.29 20.73 5.13
C ARG A 3 14.35 20.12 4.10
N ARG A 4 14.84 19.23 3.24
CA ARG A 4 14.00 18.43 2.34
C ARG A 4 13.59 17.16 3.04
N ILE A 5 12.33 16.76 2.86
CA ILE A 5 11.74 15.51 3.34
C ILE A 5 11.00 14.85 2.18
N SER A 6 11.40 13.67 1.81
CA SER A 6 10.71 12.83 0.82
C SER A 6 9.51 12.13 1.45
N VAL A 7 8.34 12.24 0.80
CA VAL A 7 7.08 11.63 1.26
C VAL A 7 6.50 10.78 0.15
N GLY A 8 6.58 9.45 0.34
CA GLY A 8 6.04 8.46 -0.59
C GLY A 8 4.57 8.16 -0.30
N HIS A 9 3.72 8.25 -1.32
CA HIS A 9 2.30 7.91 -1.23
C HIS A 9 1.77 7.39 -2.57
N THR A 10 0.61 6.72 -2.54
CA THR A 10 0.01 6.18 -3.76
C THR A 10 -0.81 7.26 -4.49
N PRO A 11 -1.16 7.04 -5.79
CA PRO A 11 -2.09 7.92 -6.50
C PRO A 11 -3.56 7.66 -6.13
N ASP A 12 -3.85 6.80 -5.16
CA ASP A 12 -5.19 6.41 -4.76
C ASP A 12 -5.96 7.56 -4.08
N ALA A 13 -7.28 7.49 -4.10
CA ALA A 13 -8.14 8.59 -3.64
C ALA A 13 -8.00 8.89 -2.14
N ASP A 14 -7.73 7.89 -1.31
CA ASP A 14 -7.50 8.05 0.13
C ASP A 14 -6.18 8.78 0.42
N ASP A 15 -5.09 8.43 -0.27
CA ASP A 15 -3.83 9.15 -0.18
C ASP A 15 -3.94 10.56 -0.78
N ALA A 16 -4.62 10.71 -1.92
CA ALA A 16 -4.88 12.03 -2.50
C ALA A 16 -5.64 12.95 -1.53
N PHE A 17 -6.61 12.42 -0.79
CA PHE A 17 -7.31 13.16 0.26
C PHE A 17 -6.39 13.49 1.44
N MET A 18 -5.62 12.52 1.92
CA MET A 18 -4.72 12.65 3.08
C MET A 18 -3.65 13.72 2.85
N PHE A 19 -3.03 13.73 1.67
CA PHE A 19 -1.91 14.62 1.34
C PHE A 19 -2.32 15.90 0.62
N TYR A 20 -3.61 16.10 0.33
CA TYR A 20 -4.12 17.24 -0.44
C TYR A 20 -3.64 18.60 0.05
N ALA A 21 -3.73 18.84 1.35
CA ALA A 21 -3.40 20.15 1.91
C ALA A 21 -1.90 20.48 1.80
N ILE A 22 -1.06 19.49 1.97
CA ILE A 22 0.41 19.62 1.85
C ILE A 22 0.80 19.77 0.38
N ALA A 23 0.28 18.91 -0.49
CA ALA A 23 0.59 18.92 -1.92
C ALA A 23 0.15 20.23 -2.62
N ASN A 24 -0.89 20.90 -2.12
CA ASN A 24 -1.38 22.16 -2.64
C ASN A 24 -0.93 23.40 -1.83
N ASN A 25 0.08 23.26 -0.98
CA ASN A 25 0.64 24.33 -0.14
C ASN A 25 -0.43 25.04 0.73
N LYS A 26 -1.53 24.37 1.10
CA LYS A 26 -2.55 24.88 2.02
C LYS A 26 -2.12 24.73 3.48
N VAL A 27 -1.18 23.82 3.73
CA VAL A 27 -0.47 23.65 4.98
C VAL A 27 1.01 23.64 4.64
N THR A 28 1.78 24.46 5.31
CA THR A 28 3.23 24.57 5.16
C THR A 28 3.92 24.39 6.49
N LEU A 29 5.13 23.87 6.45
CA LEU A 29 6.00 23.74 7.63
C LEU A 29 7.21 24.67 7.45
N ASP A 30 7.41 25.58 8.37
CA ASP A 30 8.52 26.53 8.29
C ASP A 30 9.88 25.82 8.26
N GLY A 31 10.68 26.16 7.27
CA GLY A 31 12.01 25.56 7.08
C GLY A 31 12.01 24.13 6.53
N VAL A 32 10.85 23.59 6.12
CA VAL A 32 10.73 22.23 5.53
C VAL A 32 10.15 22.34 4.13
N HIS A 33 10.79 21.65 3.20
CA HIS A 33 10.27 21.41 1.84
C HIS A 33 9.90 19.94 1.71
N ILE A 34 8.64 19.65 1.37
CA ILE A 34 8.16 18.29 1.16
C ILE A 34 8.25 17.96 -0.32
N GLU A 35 8.93 16.88 -0.64
CA GLU A 35 9.05 16.30 -1.98
C GLU A 35 8.16 15.07 -2.06
N HIS A 36 7.08 15.16 -2.85
CA HIS A 36 6.14 14.05 -3.04
C HIS A 36 6.68 13.03 -4.04
N VAL A 37 6.73 11.78 -3.62
CA VAL A 37 7.08 10.62 -4.45
C VAL A 37 5.82 9.78 -4.62
N VAL A 38 5.22 9.84 -5.82
CA VAL A 38 3.96 9.14 -6.11
C VAL A 38 4.25 7.88 -6.88
N GLU A 39 4.01 6.74 -6.25
CA GLU A 39 4.30 5.40 -6.79
C GLU A 39 3.22 4.40 -6.35
N ASP A 40 3.20 3.22 -6.98
CA ASP A 40 2.35 2.13 -6.48
C ASP A 40 2.86 1.57 -5.14
N ILE A 41 1.95 0.94 -4.39
CA ILE A 41 2.26 0.48 -3.02
C ILE A 41 3.37 -0.58 -2.97
N GLU A 42 3.50 -1.45 -3.97
CA GLU A 42 4.59 -2.44 -4.00
C GLU A 42 5.94 -1.75 -4.20
N ARG A 43 5.99 -0.70 -5.03
CA ARG A 43 7.19 0.10 -5.24
C ARG A 43 7.57 0.85 -3.97
N LEU A 44 6.61 1.50 -3.30
CA LEU A 44 6.82 2.17 -2.02
C LEU A 44 7.30 1.20 -0.94
N ASN A 45 6.72 -0.01 -0.86
CA ASN A 45 7.17 -1.06 0.05
C ASN A 45 8.65 -1.41 -0.16
N ARG A 46 9.10 -1.52 -1.40
CA ARG A 46 10.51 -1.80 -1.73
C ARG A 46 11.42 -0.63 -1.35
N MET A 47 11.00 0.59 -1.65
CA MET A 47 11.73 1.80 -1.28
C MET A 47 11.85 1.92 0.25
N ALA A 48 10.79 1.59 0.99
CA ALA A 48 10.83 1.56 2.46
C ALA A 48 11.83 0.52 2.99
N ILE A 49 11.83 -0.71 2.45
CA ILE A 49 12.78 -1.75 2.87
C ILE A 49 14.23 -1.31 2.61
N ASN A 50 14.46 -0.58 1.54
CA ASN A 50 15.78 -0.06 1.18
C ASN A 50 16.15 1.25 1.90
N GLY A 51 15.23 1.88 2.64
CA GLY A 51 15.49 3.16 3.33
C GLY A 51 15.64 4.36 2.38
N GLU A 52 14.93 4.35 1.25
CA GLU A 52 15.08 5.36 0.19
C GLU A 52 14.26 6.63 0.46
N LEU A 53 13.28 6.60 1.39
CA LEU A 53 12.35 7.69 1.68
C LEU A 53 12.38 8.06 3.16
N ASP A 54 12.18 9.34 3.47
CA ASP A 54 12.08 9.81 4.86
C ASP A 54 10.74 9.41 5.50
N VAL A 55 9.65 9.54 4.76
CA VAL A 55 8.29 9.16 5.14
C VAL A 55 7.65 8.43 3.97
N THR A 56 6.91 7.36 4.23
CA THR A 56 6.25 6.64 3.16
C THR A 56 5.02 5.87 3.63
N ALA A 57 4.02 5.74 2.76
CA ALA A 57 3.01 4.72 2.90
C ALA A 57 3.68 3.34 2.80
N VAL A 58 3.27 2.41 3.63
CA VAL A 58 3.78 1.04 3.65
C VAL A 58 2.67 0.06 4.03
N SER A 59 2.62 -1.07 3.35
CA SER A 59 1.69 -2.14 3.70
C SER A 59 2.05 -2.75 5.06
N ALA A 60 1.04 -3.12 5.86
CA ALA A 60 1.27 -3.80 7.14
C ALA A 60 2.15 -5.06 6.99
N HIS A 61 1.99 -5.80 5.89
CA HIS A 61 2.86 -6.94 5.56
C HIS A 61 4.31 -6.51 5.34
N ALA A 62 4.55 -5.45 4.56
CA ALA A 62 5.91 -5.00 4.26
C ALA A 62 6.62 -4.39 5.47
N TYR A 63 5.86 -3.76 6.39
CA TYR A 63 6.43 -3.09 7.55
C TYR A 63 7.31 -4.00 8.41
N VAL A 64 6.99 -5.28 8.52
CA VAL A 64 7.80 -6.25 9.30
C VAL A 64 9.21 -6.48 8.73
N TYR A 65 9.43 -6.10 7.48
CA TYR A 65 10.73 -6.20 6.80
C TYR A 65 11.48 -4.86 6.78
N THR A 66 10.83 -3.75 7.16
CA THR A 66 11.51 -2.46 7.27
C THR A 66 12.35 -2.41 8.53
N LYS A 67 13.49 -1.73 8.41
CA LYS A 67 14.36 -1.45 9.56
C LYS A 67 14.13 -0.01 10.03
N ASP A 68 14.50 0.60 10.84
CA ASP A 68 14.61 2.02 11.22
C ASP A 68 13.40 2.94 10.94
N TYR A 69 12.25 2.40 10.49
CA TYR A 69 11.02 3.17 10.33
C TYR A 69 10.12 3.06 11.56
N LEU A 70 9.57 4.20 11.96
CA LEU A 70 8.55 4.29 13.00
C LEU A 70 7.18 4.52 12.37
N ILE A 71 6.15 3.89 12.92
CA ILE A 71 4.77 4.15 12.50
C ILE A 71 4.33 5.50 13.07
N LEU A 72 3.89 6.40 12.20
CA LEU A 72 3.26 7.65 12.61
C LEU A 72 1.89 7.37 13.22
N LYS A 73 1.48 8.19 14.19
CA LYS A 73 0.16 8.09 14.86
C LYS A 73 -0.99 8.61 14.01
N SER A 74 -0.72 9.08 12.80
CA SER A 74 -1.67 9.64 11.84
C SER A 74 -1.37 9.12 10.43
N GLY A 75 -2.38 9.16 9.57
CA GLY A 75 -2.23 8.76 8.18
C GLY A 75 -2.24 7.23 8.01
N ALA A 76 -3.41 6.63 8.17
CA ALA A 76 -3.59 5.21 7.91
C ALA A 76 -4.93 4.96 7.20
N SER A 77 -4.95 3.98 6.32
CA SER A 77 -6.16 3.49 5.68
C SER A 77 -6.57 2.15 6.30
N PHE A 78 -7.78 2.09 6.87
CA PHE A 78 -8.33 0.91 7.54
C PHE A 78 -9.64 0.48 6.92
N GLY A 79 -9.77 -0.79 6.60
CA GLY A 79 -11.04 -1.42 6.27
C GLY A 79 -11.71 -2.01 7.51
N LEU A 80 -12.93 -1.55 7.83
CA LEU A 80 -13.78 -2.14 8.87
C LEU A 80 -14.86 -2.98 8.17
N SER A 81 -14.87 -4.29 8.45
CA SER A 81 -15.81 -5.26 7.84
C SER A 81 -15.66 -5.46 6.33
N TYR A 82 -14.57 -5.00 5.73
CA TYR A 82 -14.20 -5.26 4.34
C TYR A 82 -12.68 -5.40 4.21
N GLY A 83 -12.22 -5.98 3.11
CA GLY A 83 -10.79 -6.19 2.85
C GLY A 83 -10.54 -6.43 1.36
N PRO A 84 -9.40 -6.99 1.00
CA PRO A 84 -9.11 -7.38 -0.37
C PRO A 84 -10.18 -8.33 -0.92
N ILE A 85 -10.57 -8.09 -2.15
CA ILE A 85 -11.60 -8.89 -2.85
C ILE A 85 -10.94 -9.59 -4.02
N LEU A 86 -11.18 -10.91 -4.14
CA LEU A 86 -10.81 -11.68 -5.30
C LEU A 86 -11.89 -11.50 -6.37
N VAL A 87 -11.50 -11.03 -7.55
CA VAL A 87 -12.40 -10.84 -8.68
C VAL A 87 -12.03 -11.77 -9.84
N SER A 88 -13.04 -12.24 -10.56
CA SER A 88 -12.84 -13.06 -11.76
C SER A 88 -13.60 -12.49 -12.96
N ARG A 89 -13.17 -12.88 -14.17
CA ARG A 89 -13.87 -12.57 -15.42
C ARG A 89 -15.02 -13.54 -15.62
N GLY A 90 -16.17 -13.03 -16.11
CA GLY A 90 -17.33 -13.83 -16.55
C GLY A 90 -18.24 -14.27 -15.40
N ASP A 91 -19.26 -15.05 -15.73
CA ASP A 91 -20.32 -15.50 -14.83
C ASP A 91 -19.93 -16.77 -14.05
N ASN A 92 -18.68 -16.89 -13.63
CA ASN A 92 -18.25 -18.02 -12.82
C ASN A 92 -18.88 -17.90 -11.42
N ASN A 93 -19.50 -18.99 -10.97
CA ASN A 93 -19.97 -18.99 -9.59
C ASN A 93 -18.78 -19.13 -8.62
N HIS A 94 -19.00 -18.68 -7.40
CA HIS A 94 -17.98 -18.67 -6.35
C HIS A 94 -17.36 -20.05 -6.08
N LYS A 95 -18.16 -21.13 -6.13
CA LYS A 95 -17.69 -22.51 -5.89
C LYS A 95 -16.74 -23.00 -6.96
N ASP A 96 -17.03 -22.67 -8.22
CA ASP A 96 -16.18 -23.09 -9.36
C ASP A 96 -14.81 -22.38 -9.30
N ILE A 97 -14.79 -21.11 -8.87
CA ILE A 97 -13.55 -20.37 -8.70
C ILE A 97 -12.70 -20.98 -7.57
N LEU A 98 -13.30 -21.29 -6.42
CA LEU A 98 -12.59 -21.92 -5.30
C LEU A 98 -12.03 -23.29 -5.70
N ALA A 99 -12.81 -24.14 -6.34
CA ALA A 99 -12.36 -25.45 -6.83
C ALA A 99 -11.16 -25.31 -7.78
N ARG A 100 -11.21 -24.37 -8.72
CA ARG A 100 -10.09 -24.11 -9.64
C ARG A 100 -8.84 -23.58 -8.96
N LEU A 101 -8.99 -22.81 -7.89
CA LEU A 101 -7.89 -22.31 -7.06
C LEU A 101 -7.23 -23.47 -6.32
N GLU A 102 -8.03 -24.32 -5.66
CA GLU A 102 -7.55 -25.50 -4.91
C GLU A 102 -6.82 -26.50 -5.82
N GLU A 103 -7.28 -26.67 -7.04
CA GLU A 103 -6.68 -27.55 -8.05
C GLU A 103 -5.48 -26.92 -8.79
N GLY A 104 -5.09 -25.69 -8.44
CA GLY A 104 -3.98 -24.98 -9.08
C GLY A 104 -4.22 -24.63 -10.55
N ARG A 105 -5.48 -24.59 -11.01
CA ARG A 105 -5.89 -24.31 -12.39
C ARG A 105 -6.19 -22.85 -12.68
N CYS A 106 -5.78 -21.95 -11.80
CA CYS A 106 -5.97 -20.50 -11.96
C CYS A 106 -4.65 -19.75 -11.85
N THR A 107 -4.53 -18.68 -12.62
CA THR A 107 -3.50 -17.66 -12.41
C THR A 107 -4.13 -16.49 -11.68
N ILE A 108 -3.53 -16.07 -10.58
CA ILE A 108 -3.99 -14.94 -9.77
C ILE A 108 -3.04 -13.77 -10.00
N ALA A 109 -3.57 -12.65 -10.46
CA ALA A 109 -2.85 -11.38 -10.47
C ALA A 109 -2.92 -10.75 -9.07
N VAL A 110 -1.79 -10.34 -8.54
CA VAL A 110 -1.69 -9.71 -7.22
C VAL A 110 -1.04 -8.33 -7.32
N PRO A 111 -1.39 -7.37 -6.46
CA PRO A 111 -0.85 -6.00 -6.52
C PRO A 111 0.64 -5.93 -6.16
N GLY A 112 1.20 -7.00 -5.60
CA GLY A 112 2.60 -7.12 -5.20
C GLY A 112 2.76 -8.10 -4.06
N ARG A 113 3.93 -8.73 -3.96
CA ARG A 113 4.20 -9.77 -2.95
C ARG A 113 4.43 -9.21 -1.54
N LEU A 114 4.70 -7.93 -1.42
CA LEU A 114 4.88 -7.24 -0.14
C LEU A 114 3.58 -6.62 0.37
N THR A 115 2.49 -6.70 -0.39
CA THR A 115 1.20 -6.12 -0.01
C THR A 115 0.47 -6.98 1.03
N THR A 116 -0.32 -6.34 1.89
CA THR A 116 -1.19 -7.05 2.84
C THR A 116 -2.25 -7.90 2.12
N ALA A 117 -2.71 -7.47 0.94
CA ALA A 117 -3.63 -8.24 0.11
C ALA A 117 -3.03 -9.60 -0.30
N TYR A 118 -1.76 -9.62 -0.69
CA TYR A 118 -1.05 -10.86 -1.00
C TYR A 118 -0.91 -11.77 0.23
N LEU A 119 -0.53 -11.20 1.37
CA LEU A 119 -0.44 -11.98 2.62
C LEU A 119 -1.77 -12.66 2.96
N LEU A 120 -2.88 -11.90 2.91
CA LEU A 120 -4.21 -12.43 3.20
C LEU A 120 -4.65 -13.51 2.20
N LEU A 121 -4.34 -13.33 0.92
CA LEU A 121 -4.57 -14.38 -0.09
C LEU A 121 -3.80 -15.66 0.26
N MET A 122 -2.53 -15.56 0.59
CA MET A 122 -1.71 -16.73 0.95
C MET A 122 -2.19 -17.42 2.23
N LEU A 123 -2.76 -16.69 3.17
CA LEU A 123 -3.36 -17.25 4.38
C LEU A 123 -4.71 -17.94 4.08
N ALA A 124 -5.48 -17.42 3.14
CA ALA A 124 -6.77 -17.99 2.75
C ALA A 124 -6.65 -19.26 1.88
N LEU A 125 -5.51 -19.45 1.19
CA LEU A 125 -5.24 -20.62 0.34
C LEU A 125 -4.43 -21.72 1.04
N LYS A 126 -4.19 -21.61 2.33
CA LYS A 126 -3.59 -22.67 3.18
C LYS A 126 -4.63 -23.63 3.69
#